data_6877374eb675abfd8e2c371731c6cd96
#
_entry.id   6877374eb675abfd8e2c371731c6cd96
#
_cell.length_a   1.000
_cell.length_b   1.000
_cell.length_c   1.000
_cell.angle_alpha   90.00
_cell.angle_beta   90.00
_cell.angle_gamma   90.00
#
_symmetry.space_group_name_H-M   'P 1'
#
loop_
_entity.id
_entity.type
_entity.pdbx_description
1 polymer ?
#
loop_
_entity_poly.entity_id
_entity_poly.type
_entity_poly.pdbx_seq_one_letter_code
_entity_poly.pdbx_strand_id
1 'polypeptide(L)'
;MPSLFTFSTKEPNLDECSGVSIKGIDIEIKLNNKNYQNRGDLLITHWGFSGPAVLKLSSIAAREIYSQKYQFNLIIKWSSLSYKELKEKVNYLRLNKGKVNLINSRPVPLLTKRLWIFLLKKIGVDKEKKWSDLLADEREKMINTLMRDTYILSGKGPFGEEFVTSGGVKINEVNFKSMESLICPGLFFSGEVLDVDGITGGFNFQHLSLIHI
;
A
#
# COMPACT_ATOMS: atom_id res chain seq x y z
N MET A 1 -0.67 9.44 17.59
CA MET A 1 -1.41 9.26 16.33
C MET A 1 -1.23 7.83 15.82
N PRO A 2 -2.18 7.24 15.09
CA PRO A 2 -2.08 5.88 14.54
C PRO A 2 -0.86 5.67 13.64
N SER A 3 -0.22 4.53 13.79
CA SER A 3 0.88 4.01 12.97
C SER A 3 0.64 2.52 12.68
N LEU A 4 1.21 1.97 11.60
CA LEU A 4 1.00 0.57 11.20
C LEU A 4 -0.49 0.22 11.01
N PHE A 5 -1.20 0.94 10.16
CA PHE A 5 -2.63 0.73 9.92
C PHE A 5 -2.95 0.41 8.45
N THR A 6 -4.12 -0.17 8.23
CA THR A 6 -4.64 -0.51 6.90
C THR A 6 -5.37 0.68 6.27
N PHE A 7 -5.47 0.70 4.95
CA PHE A 7 -6.10 1.79 4.18
C PHE A 7 -7.50 1.43 3.71
N SER A 8 -8.46 2.34 3.93
CA SER A 8 -9.82 2.23 3.39
C SER A 8 -9.97 3.02 2.09
N THR A 9 -10.75 2.48 1.16
CA THR A 9 -11.13 3.14 -0.09
C THR A 9 -12.59 2.83 -0.42
N LYS A 10 -13.21 3.74 -1.18
CA LYS A 10 -14.55 3.55 -1.78
C LYS A 10 -14.46 3.13 -3.25
N GLU A 11 -13.34 2.55 -3.68
CA GLU A 11 -13.16 2.07 -5.05
C GLU A 11 -14.24 1.04 -5.40
N PRO A 12 -15.07 1.29 -6.42
CA PRO A 12 -16.16 0.40 -6.78
C PRO A 12 -15.67 -1.00 -7.16
N ASN A 13 -16.35 -2.04 -6.65
CA ASN A 13 -16.08 -3.45 -6.93
C ASN A 13 -14.68 -3.96 -6.50
N LEU A 14 -13.93 -3.22 -5.69
CA LEU A 14 -12.65 -3.70 -5.15
C LEU A 14 -12.85 -4.91 -4.22
N ASP A 15 -14.00 -4.98 -3.54
CA ASP A 15 -14.43 -6.10 -2.71
C ASP A 15 -14.50 -7.43 -3.47
N GLU A 16 -14.76 -7.41 -4.78
CA GLU A 16 -14.65 -8.59 -5.67
C GLU A 16 -13.24 -9.20 -5.64
N CYS A 17 -12.20 -8.42 -5.27
CA CYS A 17 -10.82 -8.86 -5.13
C CYS A 17 -10.41 -9.16 -3.68
N SER A 18 -11.34 -9.13 -2.71
CA SER A 18 -11.03 -9.40 -1.31
C SER A 18 -10.32 -10.75 -1.13
N GLY A 19 -9.25 -10.76 -0.32
CA GLY A 19 -8.38 -11.90 -0.09
C GLY A 19 -7.30 -12.12 -1.16
N VAL A 20 -7.26 -11.30 -2.23
CA VAL A 20 -6.16 -11.37 -3.21
C VAL A 20 -4.90 -10.78 -2.58
N SER A 21 -3.84 -11.59 -2.53
CA SER A 21 -2.50 -11.17 -2.13
C SER A 21 -1.57 -11.16 -3.33
N ILE A 22 -0.77 -10.10 -3.45
CA ILE A 22 0.21 -9.93 -4.52
C ILE A 22 1.56 -9.64 -3.89
N LYS A 23 2.60 -10.39 -4.29
CA LYS A 23 3.93 -10.28 -3.72
C LYS A 23 4.76 -9.19 -4.40
N GLY A 24 5.55 -8.48 -3.59
CA GLY A 24 6.58 -7.57 -4.06
C GLY A 24 6.09 -6.40 -4.90
N ILE A 25 4.95 -5.81 -4.55
CA ILE A 25 4.34 -4.67 -5.23
C ILE A 25 4.94 -3.35 -4.72
N ASP A 26 5.19 -2.44 -5.64
CA ASP A 26 5.58 -1.07 -5.30
C ASP A 26 4.32 -0.22 -5.10
N ILE A 27 4.27 0.47 -3.96
CA ILE A 27 3.21 1.41 -3.63
C ILE A 27 3.80 2.77 -3.25
N GLU A 28 3.05 3.82 -3.55
CA GLU A 28 3.50 5.21 -3.40
C GLU A 28 2.36 6.09 -2.89
N ILE A 29 2.67 7.02 -2.00
CA ILE A 29 1.79 8.14 -1.64
C ILE A 29 2.56 9.45 -1.72
N LYS A 30 1.88 10.52 -2.15
CA LYS A 30 2.45 11.87 -2.23
C LYS A 30 1.68 12.79 -1.30
N LEU A 31 2.36 13.33 -0.29
CA LEU A 31 1.80 14.22 0.72
C LEU A 31 2.74 15.39 0.96
N ASN A 32 2.20 16.62 0.99
CA ASN A 32 2.96 17.83 1.35
C ASN A 32 4.30 17.96 0.60
N ASN A 33 4.32 17.69 -0.72
CA ASN A 33 5.52 17.67 -1.57
C ASN A 33 6.56 16.59 -1.21
N LYS A 34 6.24 15.67 -0.30
CA LYS A 34 7.06 14.50 0.00
C LYS A 34 6.49 13.27 -0.71
N ASN A 35 7.38 12.40 -1.13
CA ASN A 35 7.04 11.13 -1.75
C ASN A 35 7.44 9.98 -0.82
N TYR A 36 6.48 9.18 -0.42
CA TYR A 36 6.66 8.00 0.42
C TYR A 36 6.43 6.77 -0.44
N GLN A 37 7.38 5.87 -0.45
CA GLN A 37 7.34 4.64 -1.25
C GLN A 37 7.69 3.44 -0.38
N ASN A 38 7.05 2.32 -0.67
CA ASN A 38 7.43 1.06 -0.08
C ASN A 38 7.18 -0.08 -1.07
N ARG A 39 7.98 -1.13 -0.95
CA ARG A 39 7.82 -2.37 -1.71
C ARG A 39 7.58 -3.53 -0.75
N GLY A 40 6.58 -4.34 -1.05
CA GLY A 40 6.24 -5.50 -0.23
C GLY A 40 4.98 -6.21 -0.70
N ASP A 41 4.51 -7.17 0.07
CA ASP A 41 3.29 -7.89 -0.23
C ASP A 41 2.08 -7.00 0.07
N LEU A 42 1.14 -6.97 -0.88
CA LEU A 42 -0.11 -6.22 -0.80
C LEU A 42 -1.28 -7.21 -0.68
N LEU A 43 -2.16 -6.95 0.26
CA LEU A 43 -3.43 -7.67 0.44
C LEU A 43 -4.61 -6.75 0.14
N ILE A 44 -5.48 -7.17 -0.76
CA ILE A 44 -6.77 -6.51 -1.00
C ILE A 44 -7.78 -7.07 -0.01
N THR A 45 -8.46 -6.19 0.70
CA THR A 45 -9.53 -6.51 1.65
C THR A 45 -10.87 -6.02 1.12
N HIS A 46 -11.97 -6.36 1.79
CA HIS A 46 -13.29 -5.85 1.42
C HIS A 46 -13.49 -4.35 1.71
N TRP A 47 -12.59 -3.70 2.44
CA TRP A 47 -12.63 -2.26 2.69
C TRP A 47 -11.51 -1.47 1.99
N GLY A 48 -10.49 -2.14 1.42
CA GLY A 48 -9.36 -1.45 0.82
C GLY A 48 -8.08 -2.29 0.79
N PHE A 49 -7.00 -1.77 1.37
CA PHE A 49 -5.67 -2.36 1.24
C PHE A 49 -5.00 -2.61 2.58
N SER A 50 -4.30 -3.74 2.68
CA SER A 50 -3.54 -4.20 3.83
C SER A 50 -2.26 -4.90 3.37
N GLY A 51 -1.59 -5.58 4.29
CA GLY A 51 -0.35 -6.32 4.05
C GLY A 51 0.89 -5.52 4.38
N PRO A 52 2.07 -6.17 4.38
CA PRO A 52 3.33 -5.58 4.80
C PRO A 52 3.69 -4.28 4.07
N ALA A 53 3.36 -4.19 2.76
CA ALA A 53 3.60 -2.97 1.98
C ALA A 53 2.84 -1.78 2.58
N VAL A 54 1.55 -1.95 2.86
CA VAL A 54 0.66 -0.91 3.37
C VAL A 54 1.00 -0.53 4.81
N LEU A 55 1.16 -1.52 5.68
CA LEU A 55 1.48 -1.29 7.10
C LEU A 55 2.78 -0.49 7.26
N LYS A 56 3.83 -0.86 6.52
CA LYS A 56 5.09 -0.14 6.55
C LYS A 56 4.96 1.28 5.99
N LEU A 57 4.23 1.44 4.88
CA LEU A 57 4.02 2.76 4.29
C LEU A 57 3.24 3.68 5.22
N SER A 58 2.19 3.17 5.89
CA SER A 58 1.39 3.92 6.85
C SER A 58 2.20 4.36 8.07
N SER A 59 3.16 3.56 8.52
CA SER A 59 4.07 3.93 9.62
C SER A 59 5.02 5.05 9.19
N ILE A 60 5.71 4.89 8.06
CA ILE A 60 6.68 5.89 7.57
C ILE A 60 6.04 7.26 7.34
N ALA A 61 4.77 7.28 6.90
CA ALA A 61 4.04 8.50 6.56
C ALA A 61 2.97 8.88 7.60
N ALA A 62 2.98 8.27 8.80
CA ALA A 62 1.91 8.40 9.78
C ALA A 62 1.55 9.86 10.10
N ARG A 63 2.55 10.71 10.33
CA ARG A 63 2.37 12.13 10.69
C ARG A 63 1.74 12.94 9.58
N GLU A 64 2.18 12.75 8.33
CA GLU A 64 1.64 13.43 7.17
C GLU A 64 0.23 12.93 6.82
N ILE A 65 -0.01 11.63 6.90
CA ILE A 65 -1.34 11.04 6.70
C ILE A 65 -2.34 11.60 7.73
N TYR A 66 -1.92 11.71 8.99
CA TYR A 66 -2.74 12.31 10.05
C TYR A 66 -3.09 13.75 9.73
N SER A 67 -2.12 14.57 9.27
CA SER A 67 -2.33 15.97 8.90
C SER A 67 -3.34 16.14 7.76
N GLN A 68 -3.45 15.15 6.86
CA GLN A 68 -4.41 15.10 5.75
C GLN A 68 -5.75 14.46 6.14
N LYS A 69 -6.01 14.24 7.43
CA LYS A 69 -7.23 13.60 7.95
C LYS A 69 -7.51 12.25 7.28
N TYR A 70 -6.44 11.51 6.95
CA TYR A 70 -6.47 10.20 6.28
C TYR A 70 -7.11 10.19 4.88
N GLN A 71 -7.14 11.34 4.20
CA GLN A 71 -7.64 11.48 2.82
C GLN A 71 -6.47 11.77 1.90
N PHE A 72 -6.10 10.81 1.05
CA PHE A 72 -4.97 10.90 0.15
C PHE A 72 -5.05 9.87 -0.99
N ASN A 73 -4.17 9.98 -1.95
CA ASN A 73 -4.09 9.05 -3.05
C ASN A 73 -2.99 8.01 -2.83
N LEU A 74 -3.37 6.74 -2.95
CA LEU A 74 -2.45 5.61 -3.05
C LEU A 74 -2.21 5.30 -4.53
N ILE A 75 -0.97 5.17 -4.91
CA ILE A 75 -0.56 4.73 -6.24
C ILE A 75 0.03 3.34 -6.11
N ILE A 76 -0.47 2.41 -6.93
CA ILE A 76 0.00 1.02 -6.97
C ILE A 76 0.60 0.74 -8.33
N LYS A 77 1.80 0.17 -8.36
CA LYS A 77 2.44 -0.34 -9.57
C LYS A 77 2.24 -1.85 -9.62
N TRP A 78 1.32 -2.30 -10.44
CA TRP A 78 1.00 -3.73 -10.60
C TRP A 78 2.07 -4.52 -11.36
N SER A 79 3.06 -3.83 -11.92
CA SER A 79 4.16 -4.43 -12.68
C SER A 79 5.50 -3.81 -12.31
N SER A 80 6.52 -4.64 -12.23
CA SER A 80 7.92 -4.20 -12.12
C SER A 80 8.56 -3.86 -13.47
N LEU A 81 7.86 -4.16 -14.58
CA LEU A 81 8.34 -3.86 -15.93
C LEU A 81 8.28 -2.36 -16.20
N SER A 82 9.20 -1.87 -17.01
CA SER A 82 9.16 -0.51 -17.55
C SER A 82 7.99 -0.35 -18.53
N TYR A 83 7.63 0.89 -18.83
CA TYR A 83 6.62 1.20 -19.85
C TYR A 83 6.93 0.54 -21.21
N LYS A 84 8.20 0.57 -21.63
CA LYS A 84 8.63 -0.03 -22.90
C LYS A 84 8.42 -1.54 -22.90
N GLU A 85 8.86 -2.23 -21.86
CA GLU A 85 8.69 -3.67 -21.71
C GLU A 85 7.22 -4.09 -21.64
N LEU A 86 6.38 -3.36 -20.92
CA LEU A 86 4.93 -3.61 -20.88
C LEU A 86 4.30 -3.41 -22.26
N LYS A 87 4.66 -2.36 -22.97
CA LYS A 87 4.19 -2.09 -24.32
C LYS A 87 4.58 -3.19 -25.29
N GLU A 88 5.82 -3.66 -25.23
CA GLU A 88 6.31 -4.80 -26.01
C GLU A 88 5.54 -6.08 -25.65
N LYS A 89 5.29 -6.33 -24.37
CA LYS A 89 4.54 -7.49 -23.88
C LYS A 89 3.09 -7.49 -24.36
N VAL A 90 2.40 -6.35 -24.28
CA VAL A 90 1.03 -6.17 -24.78
C VAL A 90 0.98 -6.37 -26.29
N ASN A 91 1.94 -5.81 -27.03
CA ASN A 91 2.04 -6.00 -28.47
C ASN A 91 2.33 -7.47 -28.84
N TYR A 92 3.21 -8.13 -28.11
CA TYR A 92 3.47 -9.57 -28.29
C TYR A 92 2.19 -10.39 -28.11
N LEU A 93 1.41 -10.14 -27.05
CA LEU A 93 0.15 -10.85 -26.83
C LEU A 93 -0.86 -10.60 -27.95
N ARG A 94 -0.96 -9.36 -28.44
CA ARG A 94 -1.83 -9.01 -29.56
C ARG A 94 -1.46 -9.76 -30.85
N LEU A 95 -0.18 -9.89 -31.16
CA LEU A 95 0.30 -10.54 -32.38
C LEU A 95 0.25 -12.07 -32.28
N ASN A 96 0.66 -12.63 -31.15
CA ASN A 96 0.83 -14.08 -31.02
C ASN A 96 -0.37 -14.78 -30.35
N LYS A 97 -1.22 -14.04 -29.64
CA LYS A 97 -2.43 -14.53 -28.98
C LYS A 97 -3.67 -13.72 -29.36
N GLY A 98 -3.70 -13.16 -30.57
CA GLY A 98 -4.76 -12.27 -31.03
C GLY A 98 -6.17 -12.83 -30.89
N LYS A 99 -6.37 -14.14 -31.10
CA LYS A 99 -7.66 -14.82 -30.97
C LYS A 99 -8.06 -15.19 -29.56
N VAL A 100 -7.16 -15.00 -28.57
CA VAL A 100 -7.39 -15.32 -27.16
C VAL A 100 -8.08 -14.15 -26.48
N ASN A 101 -9.08 -14.41 -25.64
CA ASN A 101 -9.76 -13.39 -24.86
C ASN A 101 -8.84 -12.86 -23.75
N LEU A 102 -8.99 -11.59 -23.39
CA LEU A 102 -8.19 -10.90 -22.36
C LEU A 102 -8.25 -11.62 -21.03
N ILE A 103 -9.40 -12.16 -20.64
CA ILE A 103 -9.59 -12.92 -19.39
C ILE A 103 -8.67 -14.14 -19.28
N ASN A 104 -8.25 -14.72 -20.39
CA ASN A 104 -7.46 -15.95 -20.44
C ASN A 104 -5.95 -15.72 -20.61
N SER A 105 -5.52 -14.46 -20.77
CA SER A 105 -4.11 -14.13 -20.93
C SER A 105 -3.81 -12.77 -20.30
N ARG A 106 -2.71 -12.68 -19.55
CA ARG A 106 -2.33 -11.47 -18.79
C ARG A 106 -0.92 -11.04 -19.19
N PRO A 107 -0.68 -9.73 -19.34
CA PRO A 107 0.67 -9.24 -19.65
C PRO A 107 1.61 -9.37 -18.44
N VAL A 108 1.07 -9.38 -17.22
CA VAL A 108 1.79 -9.54 -15.96
C VAL A 108 1.35 -10.84 -15.29
N PRO A 109 2.18 -11.90 -15.31
CA PRO A 109 1.82 -13.21 -14.74
C PRO A 109 1.49 -13.20 -13.24
N LEU A 110 2.07 -12.23 -12.50
CA LEU A 110 1.88 -12.08 -11.06
C LEU A 110 0.42 -11.73 -10.67
N LEU A 111 -0.33 -11.09 -11.58
CA LEU A 111 -1.72 -10.75 -11.33
C LEU A 111 -2.58 -12.01 -11.30
N THR A 112 -3.43 -12.15 -10.28
CA THR A 112 -4.46 -13.19 -10.26
C THR A 112 -5.51 -12.91 -11.34
N LYS A 113 -6.23 -13.95 -11.78
CA LYS A 113 -7.32 -13.79 -12.79
C LYS A 113 -8.38 -12.80 -12.26
N ARG A 114 -8.72 -12.86 -10.98
CA ARG A 114 -9.71 -12.02 -10.33
C ARG A 114 -9.30 -10.54 -10.35
N LEU A 115 -8.07 -10.24 -9.98
CA LEU A 115 -7.54 -8.88 -10.03
C LEU A 115 -7.44 -8.36 -11.48
N TRP A 116 -7.03 -9.21 -12.42
CA TRP A 116 -6.96 -8.83 -13.82
C TRP A 116 -8.32 -8.42 -14.38
N ILE A 117 -9.38 -9.18 -14.08
CA ILE A 117 -10.76 -8.85 -14.47
C ILE A 117 -11.19 -7.52 -13.87
N PHE A 118 -10.89 -7.30 -12.59
CA PHE A 118 -11.18 -6.03 -11.93
C PHE A 118 -10.48 -4.85 -12.62
N LEU A 119 -9.19 -4.96 -12.94
CA LEU A 119 -8.45 -3.89 -13.63
C LEU A 119 -9.01 -3.61 -15.03
N LEU A 120 -9.40 -4.64 -15.80
CA LEU A 120 -10.07 -4.46 -17.08
C LEU A 120 -11.41 -3.72 -16.93
N LYS A 121 -12.23 -4.12 -15.96
CA LYS A 121 -13.51 -3.47 -15.64
C LYS A 121 -13.31 -1.99 -15.26
N LYS A 122 -12.31 -1.71 -14.43
CA LYS A 122 -11.96 -0.35 -13.98
C LYS A 122 -11.64 0.59 -15.16
N ILE A 123 -10.95 0.10 -16.18
CA ILE A 123 -10.60 0.90 -17.37
C ILE A 123 -11.66 0.85 -18.49
N GLY A 124 -12.80 0.19 -18.26
CA GLY A 124 -13.90 0.08 -19.21
C GLY A 124 -13.64 -0.86 -20.39
N VAL A 125 -12.76 -1.85 -20.22
CA VAL A 125 -12.44 -2.84 -21.25
C VAL A 125 -13.14 -4.16 -20.95
N ASP A 126 -13.89 -4.69 -21.93
CA ASP A 126 -14.56 -5.98 -21.81
C ASP A 126 -13.52 -7.12 -21.69
N LYS A 127 -13.63 -7.92 -20.64
CA LYS A 127 -12.77 -9.07 -20.36
C LYS A 127 -12.84 -10.17 -21.44
N GLU A 128 -13.96 -10.27 -22.15
CA GLU A 128 -14.18 -11.23 -23.23
C GLU A 128 -13.64 -10.74 -24.60
N LYS A 129 -13.20 -9.48 -24.67
CA LYS A 129 -12.56 -8.93 -25.87
C LYS A 129 -11.28 -9.69 -26.20
N LYS A 130 -11.03 -9.91 -27.50
CA LYS A 130 -9.81 -10.57 -27.97
C LYS A 130 -8.64 -9.60 -27.99
N TRP A 131 -7.41 -10.10 -27.84
CA TRP A 131 -6.21 -9.29 -27.92
C TRP A 131 -6.07 -8.54 -29.26
N SER A 132 -6.52 -9.16 -30.40
CA SER A 132 -6.54 -8.52 -31.72
C SER A 132 -7.42 -7.26 -31.77
N ASP A 133 -8.51 -7.26 -31.00
CA ASP A 133 -9.59 -6.28 -31.08
C ASP A 133 -9.37 -5.08 -30.15
N LEU A 134 -8.28 -5.09 -29.37
CA LEU A 134 -7.90 -3.98 -28.48
C LEU A 134 -7.54 -2.73 -29.28
N LEU A 135 -8.23 -1.64 -29.03
CA LEU A 135 -7.96 -0.33 -29.58
C LEU A 135 -6.66 0.25 -29.02
N ALA A 136 -6.11 1.25 -29.69
CA ALA A 136 -4.84 1.88 -29.29
C ALA A 136 -4.95 2.56 -27.91
N ASP A 137 -6.04 3.29 -27.67
CA ASP A 137 -6.31 3.97 -26.41
C ASP A 137 -6.59 3.00 -25.25
N GLU A 138 -7.25 1.86 -25.53
CA GLU A 138 -7.46 0.81 -24.53
C GLU A 138 -6.14 0.18 -24.08
N ARG A 139 -5.23 -0.07 -25.03
CA ARG A 139 -3.88 -0.57 -24.73
C ARG A 139 -3.10 0.42 -23.86
N GLU A 140 -3.18 1.69 -24.21
CA GLU A 140 -2.50 2.74 -23.46
C GLU A 140 -3.05 2.88 -22.04
N LYS A 141 -4.39 2.88 -21.88
CA LYS A 141 -5.04 2.86 -20.58
C LYS A 141 -4.60 1.65 -19.74
N MET A 142 -4.55 0.47 -20.36
CA MET A 142 -4.11 -0.77 -19.71
C MET A 142 -2.66 -0.66 -19.20
N ILE A 143 -1.73 -0.18 -20.03
CA ILE A 143 -0.33 -0.02 -19.68
C ILE A 143 -0.19 0.99 -18.54
N ASN A 144 -0.87 2.14 -18.64
CA ASN A 144 -0.82 3.20 -17.64
C ASN A 144 -1.38 2.71 -16.30
N THR A 145 -2.47 1.95 -16.28
CA THR A 145 -3.02 1.37 -15.06
C THR A 145 -2.06 0.36 -14.43
N LEU A 146 -1.42 -0.50 -15.24
CA LEU A 146 -0.44 -1.45 -14.72
C LEU A 146 0.80 -0.76 -14.14
N MET A 147 1.16 0.40 -14.66
CA MET A 147 2.30 1.21 -14.21
C MET A 147 1.96 2.11 -13.03
N ARG A 148 0.73 2.63 -12.98
CA ARG A 148 0.37 3.70 -12.04
C ARG A 148 -1.14 3.73 -11.80
N ASP A 149 -1.64 2.76 -11.08
CA ASP A 149 -3.04 2.70 -10.69
C ASP A 149 -3.28 3.55 -9.43
N THR A 150 -4.21 4.49 -9.49
CA THR A 150 -4.46 5.42 -8.40
C THR A 150 -5.78 5.12 -7.72
N TYR A 151 -5.76 5.11 -6.37
CA TYR A 151 -6.90 4.89 -5.51
C TYR A 151 -7.06 6.05 -4.54
N ILE A 152 -8.28 6.58 -4.44
CA ILE A 152 -8.62 7.60 -3.45
C ILE A 152 -8.89 6.88 -2.13
N LEU A 153 -8.08 7.17 -1.12
CA LEU A 153 -8.26 6.63 0.21
C LEU A 153 -9.15 7.54 1.06
N SER A 154 -10.02 6.94 1.84
CA SER A 154 -11.05 7.65 2.62
C SER A 154 -10.86 7.52 4.12
N GLY A 155 -9.82 6.83 4.57
CA GLY A 155 -9.58 6.64 6.00
C GLY A 155 -8.69 5.46 6.33
N LYS A 156 -8.62 5.18 7.63
CA LYS A 156 -8.08 3.94 8.19
C LYS A 156 -9.05 2.78 7.93
N GLY A 157 -8.59 1.54 8.08
CA GLY A 157 -9.45 0.37 8.07
C GLY A 157 -10.58 0.45 9.11
N PRO A 158 -11.71 -0.23 8.89
CA PRO A 158 -12.94 -0.03 9.66
C PRO A 158 -12.83 -0.47 11.12
N PHE A 159 -11.86 -1.29 11.46
CA PHE A 159 -11.72 -1.85 12.82
C PHE A 159 -10.94 -0.95 13.79
N GLY A 160 -10.51 0.25 13.35
CA GLY A 160 -9.82 1.21 14.21
C GLY A 160 -8.48 0.72 14.78
N GLU A 161 -8.04 -0.47 14.37
CA GLU A 161 -6.85 -1.12 14.90
C GLU A 161 -5.60 -0.57 14.21
N GLU A 162 -5.05 0.45 14.80
CA GLU A 162 -3.63 0.72 14.67
C GLU A 162 -2.85 -0.28 15.52
N PHE A 163 -1.79 -0.86 14.96
CA PHE A 163 -0.92 -1.76 15.71
C PHE A 163 0.04 -1.01 16.63
N VAL A 164 0.25 0.27 16.40
CA VAL A 164 1.21 1.12 17.12
C VAL A 164 0.70 2.56 17.13
N THR A 165 0.98 3.26 18.23
CA THR A 165 0.78 4.71 18.34
C THR A 165 2.10 5.44 18.09
N SER A 166 2.13 6.32 17.09
CA SER A 166 3.24 7.26 16.84
C SER A 166 3.05 8.54 17.65
N GLY A 167 4.15 9.05 18.24
CA GLY A 167 4.16 10.19 19.13
C GLY A 167 4.15 9.77 20.59
N GLY A 168 4.58 10.69 21.45
CA GLY A 168 4.74 10.47 22.89
C GLY A 168 5.76 11.42 23.47
N VAL A 169 6.37 11.02 24.58
CA VAL A 169 7.49 11.73 25.20
C VAL A 169 8.70 11.67 24.28
N LYS A 170 9.27 12.83 23.96
CA LYS A 170 10.42 12.91 23.06
C LYS A 170 11.62 12.19 23.62
N ILE A 171 12.26 11.37 22.82
CA ILE A 171 13.41 10.56 23.22
C ILE A 171 14.60 11.38 23.72
N ASN A 172 14.77 12.61 23.24
CA ASN A 172 15.81 13.54 23.72
C ASN A 172 15.51 14.19 25.08
N GLU A 173 14.33 13.95 25.63
CA GLU A 173 13.91 14.41 26.97
C GLU A 173 14.02 13.32 28.05
N VAL A 174 14.59 12.14 27.68
CA VAL A 174 14.69 10.97 28.55
C VAL A 174 16.14 10.49 28.66
N ASN A 175 16.57 10.23 29.88
CA ASN A 175 17.83 9.52 30.15
C ASN A 175 17.61 8.00 29.95
N PHE A 176 18.06 7.45 28.86
CA PHE A 176 17.85 6.03 28.53
C PHE A 176 18.57 5.02 29.45
N LYS A 177 19.50 5.46 30.29
CA LYS A 177 20.14 4.58 31.30
C LYS A 177 19.29 4.40 32.54
N SER A 178 18.58 5.43 32.98
CA SER A 178 17.71 5.40 34.14
C SER A 178 16.23 5.44 33.80
N MET A 179 15.87 5.72 32.53
CA MET A 179 14.52 6.00 32.06
C MET A 179 13.87 7.21 32.75
N GLU A 180 14.68 8.10 33.36
CA GLU A 180 14.23 9.28 34.01
C GLU A 180 14.10 10.47 33.07
N SER A 181 13.10 11.32 33.30
CA SER A 181 12.94 12.59 32.59
C SER A 181 14.14 13.51 32.82
N LEU A 182 14.67 14.09 31.74
CA LEU A 182 15.69 15.15 31.81
C LEU A 182 15.08 16.51 32.18
N ILE A 183 13.76 16.65 32.15
CA ILE A 183 13.04 17.91 32.44
C ILE A 183 12.43 17.91 33.81
N CYS A 184 11.91 16.77 34.27
CA CYS A 184 11.22 16.65 35.56
C CYS A 184 11.92 15.55 36.41
N PRO A 185 12.82 15.92 37.33
CA PRO A 185 13.50 14.95 38.21
C PRO A 185 12.51 14.09 38.99
N GLY A 186 12.81 12.80 39.13
CA GLY A 186 11.96 11.84 39.84
C GLY A 186 10.80 11.29 39.00
N LEU A 187 10.61 11.73 37.74
CA LEU A 187 9.63 11.18 36.82
C LEU A 187 10.30 10.15 35.90
N PHE A 188 9.80 8.92 35.90
CA PHE A 188 10.31 7.81 35.08
C PHE A 188 9.29 7.36 34.05
N PHE A 189 9.76 6.92 32.87
CA PHE A 189 8.92 6.47 31.77
C PHE A 189 9.16 5.00 31.49
N SER A 190 8.09 4.29 31.11
CA SER A 190 8.17 2.92 30.57
C SER A 190 7.05 2.65 29.57
N GLY A 191 7.29 1.75 28.62
CA GLY A 191 6.28 1.32 27.66
C GLY A 191 6.08 2.27 26.49
N GLU A 192 4.92 2.19 25.86
CA GLU A 192 4.55 2.88 24.60
C GLU A 192 4.35 4.41 24.75
N VAL A 193 4.60 4.95 25.95
CA VAL A 193 4.50 6.40 26.21
C VAL A 193 5.60 7.22 25.51
N LEU A 194 6.71 6.59 25.15
CA LEU A 194 7.81 7.22 24.43
C LEU A 194 7.49 7.39 22.94
N ASP A 195 8.03 8.47 22.33
CA ASP A 195 7.91 8.68 20.88
C ASP A 195 8.82 7.70 20.10
N VAL A 196 8.46 6.41 20.17
CA VAL A 196 9.12 5.31 19.46
C VAL A 196 8.06 4.51 18.73
N ASP A 197 8.08 4.59 17.40
CA ASP A 197 7.22 3.84 16.53
C ASP A 197 8.05 3.13 15.45
N GLY A 198 8.31 1.86 15.66
CA GLY A 198 9.02 1.03 14.69
C GLY A 198 8.11 0.54 13.58
N ILE A 199 8.72 0.24 12.43
CA ILE A 199 8.03 -0.21 11.21
C ILE A 199 7.50 -1.65 11.26
N THR A 200 7.69 -2.35 12.38
CA THR A 200 7.18 -3.71 12.62
C THR A 200 6.69 -3.85 14.06
N GLY A 201 5.68 -4.71 14.27
CA GLY A 201 5.18 -5.01 15.62
C GLY A 201 6.27 -5.59 16.52
N GLY A 202 7.10 -6.50 16.03
CA GLY A 202 8.20 -7.11 16.78
C GLY A 202 9.22 -6.10 17.31
N PHE A 203 9.58 -5.09 16.51
CA PHE A 203 10.47 -4.01 16.97
C PHE A 203 9.85 -3.23 18.13
N ASN A 204 8.57 -2.88 18.04
CA ASN A 204 7.88 -2.15 19.10
C ASN A 204 7.80 -2.98 20.39
N PHE A 205 7.48 -4.28 20.31
CA PHE A 205 7.50 -5.19 21.46
C PHE A 205 8.89 -5.31 22.08
N GLN A 206 9.93 -5.42 21.25
CA GLN A 206 11.30 -5.49 21.75
C GLN A 206 11.71 -4.21 22.47
N HIS A 207 11.34 -3.05 21.92
CA HIS A 207 11.62 -1.77 22.59
C HIS A 207 10.94 -1.68 23.96
N LEU A 208 9.67 -2.12 24.06
CA LEU A 208 8.95 -2.19 25.33
C LEU A 208 9.64 -3.12 26.35
N SER A 209 10.24 -4.22 25.87
CA SER A 209 10.91 -5.23 26.71
C SER A 209 12.29 -4.78 27.22
N LEU A 210 13.03 -4.00 26.45
CA LEU A 210 14.37 -3.52 26.82
C LEU A 210 14.39 -2.48 27.95
N ILE A 211 13.21 -2.01 28.35
CA ILE A 211 13.05 -1.08 29.47
C ILE A 211 13.21 -1.79 30.82
N HIS A 212 13.26 -3.12 30.83
CA HIS A 212 13.33 -3.94 32.05
C HIS A 212 14.70 -4.62 32.28
N ILE A 213 15.77 -4.19 31.58
CA ILE A 213 17.12 -4.75 31.78
C ILE A 213 17.97 -3.82 32.65
#